data_cdc0b9f647f3509694ef29ff9a4e2fbf
#
_entry.id   cdc0b9f647f3509694ef29ff9a4e2fbf
#
_cell.length_a   1.000
_cell.length_b   1.000
_cell.length_c   1.000
_cell.angle_alpha   90.00
_cell.angle_beta   90.00
_cell.angle_gamma   90.00
#
_symmetry.space_group_name_H-M   'P 1'
#
loop_
_entity.id
_entity.type
_entity.pdbx_description
1 polymer ?
#
loop_
_entity_poly.entity_id
_entity_poly.type
_entity_poly.pdbx_seq_one_letter_code
_entity_poly.pdbx_strand_id
1 'polypeptide(L)' 'MMTAPDQSVRPESLLWDEQGLIPAIVQDADSGAVLMLAYMNRESLRLSLEQGETWFWSRSRSELWHKGATS' A
#
# COMPACT_ATOMS: atom_id res chain seq x y z
N MET A 1 5.69 -2.60 -7.57
CA MET A 1 6.03 -2.07 -6.34
C MET A 1 5.64 -0.65 -6.21
N MET A 2 5.03 -0.37 -5.16
CA MET A 2 4.93 0.99 -4.86
C MET A 2 6.30 1.49 -5.06
N THR A 3 6.43 2.37 -5.95
CA THR A 3 7.65 3.00 -6.15
C THR A 3 8.22 3.21 -4.84
N ALA A 4 9.37 2.71 -4.75
CA ALA A 4 10.12 2.86 -3.64
C ALA A 4 9.84 4.16 -3.07
N PRO A 5 9.43 4.15 -1.94
CA PRO A 5 8.99 5.32 -1.40
C PRO A 5 10.11 6.24 -1.39
N ASP A 6 9.89 6.94 -2.22
CA ASP A 6 10.35 8.16 -2.03
C ASP A 6 10.20 8.44 -0.60
N GLN A 7 11.22 8.78 0.00
CA GLN A 7 11.23 9.16 1.40
C GLN A 7 10.26 10.26 1.70
N SER A 8 9.75 10.92 0.67
CA SER A 8 8.82 12.01 0.86
C SER A 8 7.37 11.56 1.02
N VAL A 9 7.08 10.29 0.85
CA VAL A 9 5.71 9.81 1.01
C VAL A 9 5.31 9.84 2.47
N ARG A 10 4.29 10.60 2.77
CA ARG A 10 3.78 10.74 4.13
C ARG A 10 2.29 10.49 4.11
N PRO A 11 1.79 9.68 5.04
CA PRO A 11 0.36 9.39 5.05
C PRO A 11 -0.52 10.64 5.09
N GLU A 12 -0.10 11.66 5.81
CA GLU A 12 -0.93 12.85 5.95
C GLU A 12 -0.98 13.71 4.69
N SER A 13 -0.11 13.45 3.73
CA SER A 13 -0.10 14.24 2.50
C SER A 13 -0.90 13.58 1.38
N LEU A 14 -1.45 12.40 1.62
CA LEU A 14 -2.22 11.68 0.61
C LEU A 14 -3.70 12.04 0.70
N LEU A 15 -4.37 11.92 -0.44
CA LEU A 15 -5.80 12.20 -0.50
C LEU A 15 -6.57 10.92 -0.20
N TRP A 16 -6.95 10.77 1.05
CA TRP A 16 -7.74 9.61 1.47
C TRP A 16 -9.21 9.83 1.12
N ASP A 17 -9.89 8.75 0.74
CA ASP A 17 -11.30 8.89 0.42
C ASP A 17 -12.13 8.99 1.71
N GLU A 18 -13.45 9.00 1.56
CA GLU A 18 -14.34 9.18 2.71
C GLU A 18 -14.21 8.05 3.74
N GLN A 19 -13.76 6.91 3.30
CA GLN A 19 -13.60 5.76 4.16
C GLN A 19 -12.19 5.64 4.72
N GLY A 20 -11.34 6.60 4.39
CA GLY A 20 -9.95 6.56 4.82
C GLY A 20 -9.09 5.60 4.03
N LEU A 21 -9.46 5.36 2.78
CA LEU A 21 -8.76 4.42 1.91
C LEU A 21 -8.15 5.13 0.72
N ILE A 22 -7.12 4.51 0.17
CA ILE A 22 -6.47 4.98 -1.05
C ILE A 22 -6.10 3.74 -1.86
N PRO A 23 -6.31 3.78 -3.18
CA PRO A 23 -5.87 2.65 -4.01
C PRO A 23 -4.36 2.60 -4.10
N ALA A 24 -3.83 1.40 -4.09
CA ALA A 24 -2.40 1.18 -4.19
C ALA A 24 -2.13 0.22 -5.34
N ILE A 25 -1.20 0.59 -6.19
CA ILE A 25 -0.81 -0.22 -7.32
C ILE A 25 0.55 -0.81 -7.03
N VAL A 26 0.64 -2.13 -7.12
CA VAL A 26 1.91 -2.83 -6.91
C VAL A 26 2.50 -3.17 -8.28
N GLN A 27 3.71 -2.75 -8.50
CA GLN A 27 4.40 -2.98 -9.77
C GLN A 27 5.69 -3.75 -9.54
N ASP A 28 6.04 -4.54 -10.54
CA ASP A 28 7.34 -5.19 -10.55
C ASP A 28 8.42 -4.13 -10.72
N ALA A 29 9.42 -4.14 -9.86
CA ALA A 29 10.44 -3.11 -9.88
C ALA A 29 11.33 -3.17 -11.13
N ASP A 30 11.47 -4.34 -11.71
CA ASP A 30 12.33 -4.49 -12.88
C ASP A 30 11.60 -4.25 -14.20
N SER A 31 10.42 -4.83 -14.33
CA SER A 31 9.71 -4.76 -15.60
C SER A 31 8.67 -3.64 -15.66
N GLY A 32 8.27 -3.12 -14.51
CA GLY A 32 7.21 -2.13 -14.45
C GLY A 32 5.81 -2.71 -14.60
N ALA A 33 5.71 -4.03 -14.70
CA ALA A 33 4.41 -4.65 -14.87
C ALA A 33 3.56 -4.47 -13.63
N VAL A 34 2.28 -4.18 -13.83
CA VAL A 34 1.35 -4.05 -12.71
C VAL A 34 0.99 -5.44 -12.23
N LEU A 35 1.26 -5.72 -10.97
CA LEU A 35 1.02 -7.03 -10.39
C LEU A 35 -0.34 -7.11 -9.72
N MET A 36 -0.77 -6.05 -9.09
CA MET A 36 -2.08 -6.03 -8.44
C MET A 36 -2.49 -4.63 -8.06
N LEU A 37 -3.76 -4.48 -7.76
CA LEU A 37 -4.32 -3.26 -7.22
C LEU A 37 -5.09 -3.64 -5.97
N ALA A 38 -4.86 -2.91 -4.89
CA ALA A 38 -5.59 -3.12 -3.65
C ALA A 38 -5.75 -1.79 -2.95
N TYR A 39 -6.36 -1.81 -1.78
CA TYR A 39 -6.57 -0.58 -1.03
C TYR A 39 -5.71 -0.57 0.21
N MET A 40 -5.31 0.62 0.62
CA MET A 40 -4.59 0.82 1.87
C MET A 40 -5.34 1.82 2.72
N ASN A 41 -5.30 1.62 4.02
CA ASN A 41 -5.70 2.66 4.96
C ASN A 41 -4.42 3.21 5.59
N ARG A 42 -4.56 4.15 6.50
CA ARG A 42 -3.37 4.78 7.09
C ARG A 42 -2.51 3.78 7.83
N GLU A 43 -3.14 2.83 8.49
CA GLU A 43 -2.41 1.83 9.25
C GLU A 43 -1.61 0.89 8.33
N SER A 44 -2.23 0.41 7.25
CA SER A 44 -1.53 -0.49 6.33
C SER A 44 -0.38 0.23 5.62
N LEU A 45 -0.58 1.51 5.29
CA LEU A 45 0.51 2.27 4.68
C LEU A 45 1.65 2.45 5.66
N ARG A 46 1.33 2.79 6.91
CA ARG A 46 2.36 2.96 7.94
C ARG A 46 3.15 1.67 8.13
N LEU A 47 2.46 0.54 8.20
CA LEU A 47 3.13 -0.75 8.36
C LEU A 47 4.02 -1.06 7.16
N SER A 48 3.54 -0.77 5.96
CA SER A 48 4.31 -1.01 4.75
C SER A 48 5.60 -0.21 4.75
N LEU A 49 5.51 1.06 5.14
CA LEU A 49 6.69 1.92 5.17
C LEU A 49 7.67 1.53 6.27
N GLU A 50 7.16 1.12 7.43
CA GLU A 50 8.01 0.76 8.55
C GLU A 50 8.73 -0.57 8.34
N GLN A 51 8.03 -1.54 7.79
CA GLN A 51 8.55 -2.89 7.71
C GLN A 51 9.17 -3.24 6.37
N GLY A 52 8.95 -2.40 5.36
CA GLY A 52 9.43 -2.70 4.02
C GLY A 52 8.68 -3.87 3.38
N GLU A 53 7.51 -4.20 3.90
CA GLU A 53 6.66 -5.26 3.38
C GLU A 53 5.33 -4.67 2.99
N THR A 54 4.58 -5.38 2.17
CA THR A 54 3.34 -4.86 1.65
C THR A 54 2.16 -5.24 2.53
N TRP A 55 1.48 -4.24 3.04
CA TRP A 55 0.27 -4.40 3.83
C TRP A 55 -0.86 -3.67 3.12
N PHE A 56 -2.03 -4.27 3.13
CA PHE A 56 -3.23 -3.67 2.52
C PHE A 56 -4.38 -3.70 3.52
N TRP A 57 -5.45 -3.04 3.14
CA TRP A 57 -6.70 -3.09 3.89
C TRP A 57 -7.73 -3.88 3.07
N SER A 58 -8.27 -4.93 3.65
CA SER A 58 -9.31 -5.71 3.01
C SER A 58 -10.65 -5.10 3.33
N ARG A 59 -11.32 -4.55 2.31
CA ARG A 59 -12.63 -3.92 2.50
C ARG A 59 -13.71 -4.93 2.84
N SER A 60 -13.63 -6.10 2.22
CA SER A 60 -14.65 -7.12 2.44
C SER A 60 -14.56 -7.76 3.81
N ARG A 61 -13.36 -7.83 4.36
CA ARG A 61 -13.16 -8.42 5.68
C ARG A 61 -12.98 -7.40 6.78
N SER A 62 -12.81 -6.14 6.42
CA SER A 62 -12.55 -5.06 7.35
C SER A 62 -11.37 -5.38 8.26
N GLU A 63 -10.27 -5.80 7.65
CA GLU A 63 -9.08 -6.16 8.41
C GLU A 63 -7.82 -5.89 7.58
N LEU A 64 -6.69 -5.80 8.28
CA LEU A 64 -5.41 -5.65 7.63
C LEU A 64 -5.03 -6.95 6.92
N TRP A 65 -4.37 -6.81 5.79
CA TRP A 65 -3.94 -7.95 5.01
C TRP A 65 -2.44 -7.82 4.74
N HIS A 66 -1.66 -8.74 5.30
CA HIS A 66 -0.22 -8.76 5.13
C HIS A 66 0.13 -9.58 3.91
N LYS A 67 0.44 -8.90 2.82
CA LYS A 67 0.80 -9.58 1.57
C LYS A 67 2.17 -10.24 1.67
N GLY A 68 3.10 -9.59 2.38
CA GLY A 68 4.42 -10.13 2.59
C GLY A 68 5.50 -9.37 1.83
N ALA A 69 6.73 -9.83 2.02
CA ALA A 69 7.88 -9.15 1.43
C ALA A 69 8.06 -9.48 -0.03
N THR A 70 7.55 -10.61 -0.47
CA THR A 70 7.70 -11.00 -1.85
C THR A 70 6.42 -10.70 -2.57
N SER A 71 6.37 -9.68 -3.22
CA SER A 71 5.18 -9.37 -3.99
C SER A 71 5.47 -9.48 -5.46
#